data_f886d00be3f6bc0562e121f828d85695
#
_entry.id   f886d00be3f6bc0562e121f828d85695
#
_cell.length_a   1.000
_cell.length_b   1.000
_cell.length_c   1.000
_cell.angle_alpha   90.00
_cell.angle_beta   90.00
_cell.angle_gamma   90.00
#
_symmetry.space_group_name_H-M   'P 1'
#
loop_
_entity.id
_entity.type
_entity.pdbx_description
1 polymer ?
#
loop_
_entity_poly.entity_id
_entity_poly.type
_entity_poly.pdbx_seq_one_letter_code
_entity_poly.pdbx_strand_id
1 'polypeptide(L)'
;MKTRFSSLVTLKKSTMDKSERVIQQANADLKNANIALEYSYDSLQDIDSPLKGHISDLLAQRTLLSSQRDIITHNTEWVNFAKRQLDAAKEQLKIDMIEFEKFKYLELQEIKKILKIRQMQESKALDEVALMTHGRRDK
;
A
#
# COMPACT_ATOMS: atom_id res chain seq x y z
N MET A 1 21.54 -14.72 -8.37
CA MET A 1 22.58 -14.89 -7.33
C MET A 1 21.99 -14.52 -5.97
N LYS A 2 22.09 -15.42 -5.01
CA LYS A 2 21.59 -15.16 -3.65
C LYS A 2 22.66 -14.49 -2.81
N THR A 3 22.29 -13.45 -2.08
CA THR A 3 23.13 -12.76 -1.12
C THR A 3 22.51 -12.86 0.28
N ARG A 4 23.21 -12.36 1.30
CA ARG A 4 22.67 -12.26 2.66
C ARG A 4 21.43 -11.34 2.74
N PHE A 5 21.23 -10.47 1.73
CA PHE A 5 20.08 -9.56 1.66
C PHE A 5 18.88 -10.12 0.88
N SER A 6 19.05 -11.24 0.17
CA SER A 6 18.00 -11.79 -0.71
C SER A 6 16.71 -12.10 0.04
N SER A 7 16.83 -12.72 1.22
CA SER A 7 15.67 -13.03 2.08
C SER A 7 14.94 -11.76 2.55
N LEU A 8 15.71 -10.72 2.90
CA LEU A 8 15.16 -9.43 3.33
C LEU A 8 14.46 -8.71 2.18
N VAL A 9 15.02 -8.75 0.99
CA VAL A 9 14.40 -8.17 -0.22
C VAL A 9 13.06 -8.84 -0.49
N THR A 10 13.01 -10.17 -0.44
CA THR A 10 11.78 -10.94 -0.62
C THR A 10 10.73 -10.59 0.45
N LEU A 11 11.15 -10.50 1.71
CA LEU A 11 10.27 -10.13 2.82
C LEU A 11 9.72 -8.70 2.65
N LYS A 12 10.58 -7.75 2.29
CA LYS A 12 10.18 -6.34 2.10
C LYS A 12 9.24 -6.18 0.90
N LYS A 13 9.45 -6.96 -0.17
CA LYS A 13 8.52 -6.99 -1.29
C LYS A 13 7.16 -7.53 -0.87
N SER A 14 7.12 -8.60 -0.09
CA SER A 14 5.88 -9.17 0.44
C SER A 14 5.14 -8.16 1.33
N THR A 15 5.85 -7.42 2.17
CA THR A 15 5.28 -6.38 3.03
C THR A 15 4.69 -5.24 2.18
N MET A 16 5.41 -4.81 1.14
CA MET A 16 4.94 -3.79 0.19
C MET A 16 3.67 -4.24 -0.53
N ASP A 17 3.62 -5.49 -0.99
CA ASP A 17 2.45 -6.05 -1.66
C ASP A 17 1.24 -6.10 -0.74
N LYS A 18 1.44 -6.39 0.54
CA LYS A 18 0.37 -6.34 1.57
C LYS A 18 -0.14 -4.92 1.75
N SER A 19 0.75 -3.93 1.78
CA SER A 19 0.38 -2.51 1.88
C SER A 19 -0.43 -2.04 0.67
N GLU A 20 -0.10 -2.52 -0.53
CA GLU A 20 -0.89 -2.25 -1.73
C GLU A 20 -2.31 -2.81 -1.62
N ARG A 21 -2.47 -4.03 -1.07
CA ARG A 21 -3.80 -4.62 -0.84
C ARG A 21 -4.60 -3.83 0.19
N VAL A 22 -3.94 -3.32 1.22
CA VAL A 22 -4.58 -2.46 2.23
C VAL A 22 -5.11 -1.19 1.58
N ILE A 23 -4.37 -0.58 0.65
CA ILE A 23 -4.83 0.59 -0.12
C ILE A 23 -6.05 0.24 -0.97
N GLN A 24 -6.03 -0.90 -1.66
CA GLN A 24 -7.17 -1.34 -2.48
C GLN A 24 -8.42 -1.52 -1.61
N GLN A 25 -8.27 -2.12 -0.43
CA GLN A 25 -9.37 -2.29 0.51
C GLN A 25 -9.86 -0.93 1.04
N ALA A 26 -8.94 -0.03 1.39
CA ALA A 26 -9.28 1.31 1.87
C ALA A 26 -10.00 2.13 0.81
N ASN A 27 -9.61 2.01 -0.47
CA ASN A 27 -10.31 2.64 -1.59
C ASN A 27 -11.73 2.11 -1.74
N ALA A 28 -11.91 0.78 -1.61
CA ALA A 28 -13.24 0.16 -1.66
C ALA A 28 -14.12 0.62 -0.50
N ASP A 29 -13.55 0.71 0.70
CA ASP A 29 -14.26 1.18 1.89
C ASP A 29 -14.70 2.64 1.74
N LEU A 30 -13.83 3.49 1.21
CA LEU A 30 -14.15 4.90 0.94
C LEU A 30 -15.28 5.02 -0.10
N LYS A 31 -15.20 4.23 -1.17
CA LYS A 31 -16.23 4.19 -2.20
C LYS A 31 -17.57 3.78 -1.61
N ASN A 32 -17.60 2.74 -0.79
CA ASN A 32 -18.82 2.27 -0.13
C ASN A 32 -19.39 3.33 0.84
N ALA A 33 -18.53 4.01 1.57
CA ALA A 33 -18.94 5.08 2.48
C ALA A 33 -19.54 6.25 1.70
N ASN A 34 -18.94 6.64 0.57
CA ASN A 34 -19.48 7.70 -0.29
C ASN A 34 -20.83 7.32 -0.89
N ILE A 35 -21.01 6.07 -1.32
CA ILE A 35 -22.28 5.56 -1.83
C ILE A 35 -23.37 5.63 -0.75
N ALA A 36 -23.03 5.21 0.47
CA ALA A 36 -23.97 5.26 1.60
C ALA A 36 -24.38 6.70 1.93
N LEU A 37 -23.40 7.62 1.89
CA LEU A 37 -23.68 9.04 2.14
C LEU A 37 -24.60 9.63 1.07
N GLU A 38 -24.32 9.37 -0.19
CA GLU A 38 -25.11 9.83 -1.32
C GLU A 38 -26.55 9.28 -1.23
N TYR A 39 -26.68 7.97 -0.94
CA TYR A 39 -27.98 7.34 -0.75
C TYR A 39 -28.76 8.00 0.39
N SER A 40 -28.11 8.35 1.50
CA SER A 40 -28.77 8.99 2.62
C SER A 40 -29.25 10.41 2.30
N TYR A 41 -28.54 11.16 1.45
CA TYR A 41 -29.00 12.46 0.93
C TYR A 41 -30.21 12.28 0.02
N ASP A 42 -30.18 11.31 -0.88
CA ASP A 42 -31.31 11.02 -1.78
C ASP A 42 -32.55 10.61 -0.98
N SER A 43 -32.37 9.79 0.06
CA SER A 43 -33.47 9.38 0.95
C SER A 43 -34.08 10.57 1.72
N LEU A 44 -33.26 11.58 2.06
CA LEU A 44 -33.75 12.79 2.69
C LEU A 44 -34.68 13.56 1.75
N GLN A 45 -34.35 13.64 0.46
CA GLN A 45 -35.15 14.33 -0.55
C GLN A 45 -36.48 13.61 -0.81
N ASP A 46 -36.51 12.29 -0.61
CA ASP A 46 -37.73 11.48 -0.78
C ASP A 46 -38.74 11.62 0.36
N ILE A 47 -38.38 12.29 1.46
CA ILE A 47 -39.30 12.53 2.57
C ILE A 47 -40.19 13.71 2.22
N ASP A 48 -41.48 13.39 1.93
CA ASP A 48 -42.47 14.40 1.58
C ASP A 48 -42.99 15.16 2.79
N SER A 49 -43.20 16.46 2.58
CA SER A 49 -43.92 17.30 3.56
C SER A 49 -45.41 17.11 3.42
N PRO A 50 -46.16 16.69 4.46
CA PRO A 50 -47.59 16.65 4.40
C PRO A 50 -48.14 18.07 4.32
N LEU A 51 -48.84 18.38 3.19
CA LEU A 51 -49.47 19.67 2.97
C LEU A 51 -50.70 19.88 3.88
N LYS A 52 -51.33 18.78 4.24
CA LYS A 52 -52.48 18.72 5.18
C LYS A 52 -52.35 17.46 6.00
N GLY A 53 -52.64 17.56 7.31
CA GLY A 53 -52.62 16.41 8.18
C GLY A 53 -52.77 16.80 9.62
N HIS A 54 -52.89 15.81 10.48
CA HIS A 54 -52.94 16.01 11.92
C HIS A 54 -51.54 16.38 12.46
N ILE A 55 -51.51 16.96 13.66
CA ILE A 55 -50.27 17.29 14.37
C ILE A 55 -49.40 16.05 14.52
N SER A 56 -50.00 14.87 14.72
CA SER A 56 -49.29 13.60 14.80
C SER A 56 -48.50 13.27 13.53
N ASP A 57 -49.03 13.61 12.34
CA ASP A 57 -48.36 13.39 11.04
C ASP A 57 -47.16 14.31 10.90
N LEU A 58 -47.30 15.57 11.33
CA LEU A 58 -46.20 16.54 11.31
C LEU A 58 -45.07 16.13 12.27
N LEU A 59 -45.41 15.62 13.45
CA LEU A 59 -44.45 15.15 14.43
C LEU A 59 -43.72 13.90 13.93
N ALA A 60 -44.45 12.97 13.29
CA ALA A 60 -43.88 11.77 12.71
C ALA A 60 -42.88 12.13 11.58
N GLN A 61 -43.25 13.07 10.71
CA GLN A 61 -42.36 13.57 9.66
C GLN A 61 -41.09 14.22 10.25
N ARG A 62 -41.29 15.06 11.28
CA ARG A 62 -40.16 15.72 11.96
C ARG A 62 -39.19 14.71 12.55
N THR A 63 -39.72 13.62 13.14
CA THR A 63 -38.90 12.52 13.65
C THR A 63 -38.17 11.81 12.54
N LEU A 64 -38.80 11.55 11.39
CA LEU A 64 -38.17 10.95 10.21
C LEU A 64 -37.03 11.82 9.69
N LEU A 65 -37.24 13.14 9.56
CA LEU A 65 -36.23 14.09 9.12
C LEU A 65 -35.01 14.10 10.07
N SER A 66 -35.31 14.12 11.39
CA SER A 66 -34.24 14.09 12.40
C SER A 66 -33.42 12.80 12.32
N SER A 67 -34.10 11.65 12.21
CA SER A 67 -33.43 10.36 12.05
C SER A 67 -32.58 10.29 10.79
N GLN A 68 -33.11 10.83 9.68
CA GLN A 68 -32.38 10.85 8.42
C GLN A 68 -31.14 11.74 8.50
N ARG A 69 -31.23 12.88 9.16
CA ARG A 69 -30.11 13.78 9.40
C ARG A 69 -29.02 13.10 10.25
N ASP A 70 -29.45 12.32 11.26
CA ASP A 70 -28.52 11.54 12.09
C ASP A 70 -27.77 10.48 11.25
N ILE A 71 -28.48 9.82 10.34
CA ILE A 71 -27.87 8.88 9.39
C ILE A 71 -26.85 9.58 8.50
N ILE A 72 -27.19 10.76 7.98
CA ILE A 72 -26.27 11.56 7.14
C ILE A 72 -25.03 11.94 7.94
N THR A 73 -25.20 12.38 9.18
CA THR A 73 -24.09 12.72 10.07
C THR A 73 -23.18 11.52 10.30
N HIS A 74 -23.76 10.37 10.59
CA HIS A 74 -23.03 9.12 10.78
C HIS A 74 -22.27 8.72 9.52
N ASN A 75 -22.90 8.78 8.36
CA ASN A 75 -22.27 8.44 7.08
C ASN A 75 -21.18 9.44 6.70
N THR A 76 -21.33 10.71 7.04
CA THR A 76 -20.30 11.73 6.87
C THR A 76 -19.06 11.41 7.71
N GLU A 77 -19.27 11.01 8.96
CA GLU A 77 -18.17 10.57 9.84
C GLU A 77 -17.49 9.32 9.30
N TRP A 78 -18.27 8.38 8.75
CA TRP A 78 -17.73 7.17 8.11
C TRP A 78 -16.85 7.51 6.91
N VAL A 79 -17.29 8.42 6.03
CA VAL A 79 -16.50 8.91 4.90
C VAL A 79 -15.20 9.53 5.38
N ASN A 80 -15.25 10.38 6.40
CA ASN A 80 -14.06 11.03 6.95
C ASN A 80 -13.10 10.00 7.56
N PHE A 81 -13.61 9.02 8.26
CA PHE A 81 -12.82 7.91 8.81
C PHE A 81 -12.15 7.11 7.68
N ALA A 82 -12.90 6.75 6.64
CA ALA A 82 -12.37 6.01 5.48
C ALA A 82 -11.29 6.80 4.75
N LYS A 83 -11.42 8.11 4.62
CA LYS A 83 -10.39 8.98 4.05
C LYS A 83 -9.10 8.96 4.87
N ARG A 84 -9.23 9.04 6.21
CA ARG A 84 -8.06 8.96 7.10
C ARG A 84 -7.38 7.60 7.00
N GLN A 85 -8.15 6.51 6.91
CA GLN A 85 -7.60 5.16 6.75
C GLN A 85 -6.86 5.02 5.42
N LEU A 86 -7.40 5.59 4.34
CA LEU A 86 -6.75 5.58 3.03
C LEU A 86 -5.43 6.37 3.07
N ASP A 87 -5.42 7.54 3.68
CA ASP A 87 -4.22 8.37 3.80
C ASP A 87 -3.13 7.66 4.62
N ALA A 88 -3.53 7.02 5.73
CA ALA A 88 -2.62 6.22 6.55
C ALA A 88 -2.05 5.03 5.77
N ALA A 89 -2.88 4.36 4.97
CA ALA A 89 -2.45 3.24 4.13
C ALA A 89 -1.45 3.69 3.06
N LYS A 90 -1.65 4.85 2.46
CA LYS A 90 -0.72 5.44 1.47
C LYS A 90 0.62 5.78 2.10
N GLU A 91 0.62 6.34 3.30
CA GLU A 91 1.86 6.64 4.03
C GLU A 91 2.61 5.36 4.38
N GLN A 92 1.91 4.31 4.80
CA GLN A 92 2.52 3.03 5.11
C GLN A 92 3.14 2.39 3.86
N LEU A 93 2.45 2.44 2.72
CA LEU A 93 3.02 1.94 1.45
C LEU A 93 4.29 2.68 1.09
N LYS A 94 4.31 3.99 1.26
CA LYS A 94 5.49 4.82 0.98
C LYS A 94 6.68 4.39 1.82
N ILE A 95 6.47 4.15 3.11
CA ILE A 95 7.51 3.64 4.02
C ILE A 95 8.00 2.27 3.55
N ASP A 96 7.08 1.36 3.22
CA ASP A 96 7.41 0.01 2.79
C ASP A 96 8.15 -0.01 1.45
N MET A 97 7.81 0.89 0.53
CA MET A 97 8.52 1.05 -0.74
C MET A 97 9.95 1.52 -0.52
N ILE A 98 10.16 2.48 0.37
CA ILE A 98 11.49 3.00 0.71
C ILE A 98 12.34 1.87 1.30
N GLU A 99 11.79 1.08 2.21
CA GLU A 99 12.47 -0.07 2.81
C GLU A 99 12.82 -1.13 1.76
N PHE A 100 11.89 -1.45 0.87
CA PHE A 100 12.14 -2.39 -0.22
C PHE A 100 13.27 -1.92 -1.13
N GLU A 101 13.24 -0.67 -1.58
CA GLU A 101 14.26 -0.10 -2.46
C GLU A 101 15.64 -0.06 -1.78
N LYS A 102 15.66 0.24 -0.49
CA LYS A 102 16.87 0.24 0.33
C LYS A 102 17.54 -1.14 0.34
N PHE A 103 16.81 -2.20 0.65
CA PHE A 103 17.36 -3.55 0.69
C PHE A 103 17.69 -4.09 -0.68
N LYS A 104 16.92 -3.73 -1.70
CA LYS A 104 17.23 -4.05 -3.10
C LYS A 104 18.55 -3.42 -3.53
N TYR A 105 18.79 -2.17 -3.16
CA TYR A 105 20.05 -1.49 -3.41
C TYR A 105 21.23 -2.20 -2.71
N LEU A 106 21.07 -2.56 -1.44
CA LEU A 106 22.10 -3.27 -0.68
C LEU A 106 22.41 -4.64 -1.29
N GLU A 107 21.39 -5.36 -1.76
CA GLU A 107 21.57 -6.62 -2.49
C GLU A 107 22.40 -6.41 -3.75
N LEU A 108 22.07 -5.38 -4.52
CA LEU A 108 22.76 -5.04 -5.76
C LEU A 108 24.24 -4.72 -5.50
N GLN A 109 24.53 -3.96 -4.45
CA GLN A 109 25.90 -3.64 -4.05
C GLN A 109 26.67 -4.90 -3.63
N GLU A 110 26.03 -5.81 -2.91
CA GLU A 110 26.62 -7.07 -2.50
C GLU A 110 26.93 -7.96 -3.71
N ILE A 111 26.03 -8.04 -4.68
CA ILE A 111 26.24 -8.78 -5.94
C ILE A 111 27.44 -8.22 -6.69
N LYS A 112 27.54 -6.90 -6.83
CA LYS A 112 28.68 -6.25 -7.49
C LYS A 112 30.00 -6.57 -6.79
N LYS A 113 29.99 -6.57 -5.46
CA LYS A 113 31.15 -6.89 -4.64
C LYS A 113 31.60 -8.34 -4.85
N ILE A 114 30.65 -9.28 -4.84
CA ILE A 114 30.91 -10.70 -5.07
C ILE A 114 31.48 -10.92 -6.47
N LEU A 115 30.89 -10.31 -7.50
CA LEU A 115 31.38 -10.43 -8.88
C LEU A 115 32.78 -9.86 -9.03
N LYS A 116 33.08 -8.74 -8.41
CA LYS A 116 34.40 -8.13 -8.42
C LYS A 116 35.46 -9.06 -7.79
N ILE A 117 35.15 -9.67 -6.65
CA ILE A 117 36.01 -10.62 -5.98
C ILE A 117 36.25 -11.84 -6.87
N ARG A 118 35.22 -12.38 -7.52
CA ARG A 118 35.36 -13.50 -8.47
C ARG A 118 36.25 -13.14 -9.64
N GLN A 119 36.10 -11.96 -10.23
CA GLN A 119 36.94 -11.48 -11.32
C GLN A 119 38.41 -11.38 -10.89
N MET A 120 38.66 -10.88 -9.70
CA MET A 120 40.00 -10.79 -9.15
C MET A 120 40.62 -12.18 -8.94
N GLN A 121 39.83 -13.14 -8.43
CA GLN A 121 40.29 -14.51 -8.24
C GLN A 121 40.58 -15.22 -9.57
N GLU A 122 39.72 -15.05 -10.58
CA GLU A 122 39.91 -15.59 -11.92
C GLU A 122 41.14 -15.00 -12.59
N SER A 123 41.33 -13.69 -12.49
CA SER A 123 42.53 -13.01 -13.02
C SER A 123 43.79 -13.52 -12.35
N LYS A 124 43.78 -13.70 -11.05
CA LYS A 124 44.90 -14.22 -10.28
C LYS A 124 45.22 -15.66 -10.67
N ALA A 125 44.20 -16.51 -10.83
CA ALA A 125 44.38 -17.88 -11.27
C ALA A 125 44.97 -17.97 -12.68
N LEU A 126 44.51 -17.09 -13.59
CA LEU A 126 45.08 -17.00 -14.96
C LEU A 126 46.52 -16.54 -14.95
N ASP A 127 46.88 -15.58 -14.11
CA ASP A 127 48.24 -15.10 -13.95
C ASP A 127 49.17 -16.22 -13.42
N GLU A 128 48.71 -17.01 -12.47
CA GLU A 128 49.43 -18.15 -11.94
C GLU A 128 49.66 -19.23 -13.03
N VAL A 129 48.64 -19.53 -13.81
CA VAL A 129 48.75 -20.47 -14.95
C VAL A 129 49.75 -19.97 -15.99
N ALA A 130 49.67 -18.66 -16.30
CA ALA A 130 50.62 -18.04 -17.26
C ALA A 130 52.07 -18.12 -16.77
N LEU A 131 52.31 -17.86 -15.49
CA LEU A 131 53.62 -17.97 -14.88
C LEU A 131 54.13 -19.41 -14.90
N MET A 132 53.31 -20.38 -14.59
CA MET A 132 53.64 -21.80 -14.64
C MET A 132 53.99 -22.23 -16.07
N THR A 133 53.21 -21.81 -17.06
CA THR A 133 53.42 -22.12 -18.48
C THR A 133 54.72 -21.47 -18.98
N HIS A 134 54.96 -20.24 -18.59
CA HIS A 134 56.21 -19.54 -18.96
C HIS A 134 57.42 -20.21 -18.34
N GLY A 135 57.38 -20.56 -17.06
CA GLY A 135 58.43 -21.29 -16.38
C GLY A 135 58.75 -22.65 -17.00
N ARG A 136 57.77 -23.35 -17.55
CA ARG A 136 57.94 -24.62 -18.26
C ARG A 136 58.61 -24.45 -19.61
N ARG A 137 58.41 -23.31 -20.31
CA ARG A 137 59.04 -23.02 -21.62
C ARG A 137 60.48 -22.67 -21.50
N ASP A 138 60.89 -22.09 -20.39
CA ASP A 138 62.27 -21.68 -20.14
C ASP A 138 63.18 -22.84 -19.69
N LYS A 139 62.62 -24.01 -19.50
CA LYS A 139 63.39 -25.24 -19.25
C LYS A 139 63.48 -26.02 -20.55
#